data_fbeb2ef449b5469ca060e5938eb3896d
#
_entry.id   fbeb2ef449b5469ca060e5938eb3896d
#
_cell.length_a   1.000
_cell.length_b   1.000
_cell.length_c   1.000
_cell.angle_alpha   90.00
_cell.angle_beta   90.00
_cell.angle_gamma   90.00
#
_symmetry.space_group_name_H-M   'P 1'
#
loop_
_entity.id
_entity.type
_entity.pdbx_description
1 polymer ?
#
loop_
_entity_poly.entity_id
_entity_poly.type
_entity_poly.pdbx_seq_one_letter_code
_entity_poly.pdbx_strand_id
1 'polypeptide(L)'
;MIPSPTMVGRHVALVPLSIDHVPDLVRAANEDRREYDFTAVPPTTESREAYVDTLVREHAEGKVVPFAQCVFDASGDIGRAVGCTRYMDIRSPYGRGFPGRPFPDEVEIGGTWLAASVQRTAVNTEAKFMLLSHAFEVWAVQRVAICT
;
A
#
# COMPACT_ATOMS: atom_id res chain seq x y z
N MET A 1 2.83 -15.85 5.10
CA MET A 1 2.21 -14.56 4.75
C MET A 1 2.40 -13.58 5.90
N ILE A 2 2.83 -12.37 5.61
CA ILE A 2 3.01 -11.33 6.62
C ILE A 2 1.66 -10.68 6.91
N PRO A 3 1.27 -10.51 8.19
CA PRO A 3 -0.01 -9.91 8.54
C PRO A 3 -0.14 -8.48 7.99
N SER A 4 -1.32 -8.14 7.49
CA SER A 4 -1.65 -6.86 6.90
C SER A 4 -2.83 -6.23 7.65
N PRO A 5 -2.58 -5.48 8.73
CA PRO A 5 -3.65 -4.86 9.49
C PRO A 5 -4.19 -3.63 8.78
N THR A 6 -5.44 -3.28 9.06
CA THR A 6 -5.97 -1.96 8.70
C THR A 6 -5.36 -0.92 9.62
N MET A 7 -4.82 0.14 9.04
CA MET A 7 -4.25 1.26 9.77
C MET A 7 -5.08 2.51 9.51
N VAL A 8 -5.54 3.16 10.56
CA VAL A 8 -6.46 4.29 10.46
C VAL A 8 -5.79 5.57 10.93
N GLY A 9 -5.68 6.54 10.04
CA GLY A 9 -5.18 7.88 10.34
C GLY A 9 -6.29 8.91 10.40
N ARG A 10 -5.91 10.18 10.32
CA ARG A 10 -6.87 11.30 10.31
C ARG A 10 -7.38 11.60 8.89
N HIS A 11 -6.53 11.42 7.89
CA HIS A 11 -6.79 11.77 6.49
C HIS A 11 -6.94 10.55 5.59
N VAL A 12 -6.36 9.43 5.99
CA VAL A 12 -6.33 8.22 5.18
C VAL A 12 -6.37 6.97 6.06
N ALA A 13 -7.00 5.91 5.55
CA ALA A 13 -6.87 4.57 6.10
C ALA A 13 -6.14 3.69 5.09
N LEU A 14 -5.25 2.85 5.58
CA LEU A 14 -4.58 1.82 4.80
C LEU A 14 -5.29 0.50 5.07
N VAL A 15 -5.97 -0.01 4.05
CA VAL A 15 -6.78 -1.23 4.13
C VAL A 15 -6.10 -2.33 3.32
N PRO A 16 -6.00 -3.56 3.83
CA PRO A 16 -5.44 -4.65 3.04
C PRO A 16 -6.09 -4.71 1.66
N LEU A 17 -5.26 -4.71 0.62
CA LEU A 17 -5.75 -4.68 -0.77
C LEU A 17 -6.54 -5.93 -1.09
N SER A 18 -7.72 -5.75 -1.70
CA SER A 18 -8.56 -6.84 -2.17
C SER A 18 -9.22 -6.48 -3.50
N ILE A 19 -9.80 -7.50 -4.15
CA ILE A 19 -10.50 -7.32 -5.42
C ILE A 19 -11.70 -6.35 -5.30
N ASP A 20 -12.27 -6.22 -4.11
CA ASP A 20 -13.38 -5.31 -3.85
C ASP A 20 -13.02 -3.83 -4.06
N HIS A 21 -11.72 -3.50 -4.02
CA HIS A 21 -11.24 -2.14 -4.24
C HIS A 21 -11.16 -1.77 -5.73
N VAL A 22 -11.28 -2.74 -6.65
CA VAL A 22 -11.05 -2.50 -8.08
C VAL A 22 -11.91 -1.39 -8.67
N PRO A 23 -13.23 -1.32 -8.45
CA PRO A 23 -14.03 -0.24 -9.03
C PRO A 23 -13.57 1.15 -8.64
N ASP A 24 -13.24 1.36 -7.36
CA ASP A 24 -12.73 2.64 -6.87
C ASP A 24 -11.36 2.96 -7.45
N LEU A 25 -10.48 1.96 -7.54
CA LEU A 25 -9.12 2.15 -8.06
C LEU A 25 -9.13 2.49 -9.55
N VAL A 26 -10.05 1.92 -10.32
CA VAL A 26 -10.22 2.29 -11.74
C VAL A 26 -10.63 3.75 -11.87
N ARG A 27 -11.60 4.19 -11.07
CA ARG A 27 -12.00 5.61 -11.05
C ARG A 27 -10.84 6.52 -10.64
N ALA A 28 -10.14 6.16 -9.59
CA ALA A 28 -8.99 6.92 -9.08
C ALA A 28 -7.89 7.06 -10.14
N ALA A 29 -7.55 5.98 -10.82
CA ALA A 29 -6.51 5.96 -11.85
C ALA A 29 -6.87 6.79 -13.09
N ASN A 30 -8.14 7.02 -13.34
CA ASN A 30 -8.62 7.72 -14.53
C ASN A 30 -9.01 9.18 -14.29
N GLU A 31 -8.79 9.74 -13.10
CA GLU A 31 -9.05 11.15 -12.84
C GLU A 31 -8.16 12.06 -13.70
N ASP A 32 -6.85 11.82 -13.73
CA ASP A 32 -5.90 12.50 -14.59
C ASP A 32 -4.68 11.62 -14.85
N ARG A 33 -4.62 11.04 -16.06
CA ARG A 33 -3.55 10.09 -16.45
C ARG A 33 -2.17 10.74 -16.61
N ARG A 34 -2.09 12.05 -16.79
CA ARG A 34 -0.81 12.75 -16.98
C ARG A 34 0.10 12.66 -15.77
N GLU A 35 -0.47 12.53 -14.58
CA GLU A 35 0.28 12.41 -13.34
C GLU A 35 0.99 11.05 -13.19
N TYR A 36 0.70 10.08 -14.06
CA TYR A 36 1.23 8.72 -13.98
C TYR A 36 2.20 8.36 -15.09
N ASP A 37 2.76 9.35 -15.82
CA ASP A 37 3.66 9.10 -16.95
C ASP A 37 4.88 8.25 -16.56
N PHE A 38 5.31 8.33 -15.31
CA PHE A 38 6.46 7.59 -14.79
C PHE A 38 6.08 6.43 -13.86
N THR A 39 4.78 6.16 -13.70
CA THR A 39 4.28 5.11 -12.82
C THR A 39 3.34 4.18 -13.60
N ALA A 40 3.58 2.87 -13.48
CA ALA A 40 2.73 1.88 -14.13
C ALA A 40 1.39 1.75 -13.37
N VAL A 41 0.41 2.57 -13.77
CA VAL A 41 -0.93 2.57 -13.18
C VAL A 41 -1.92 2.04 -14.22
N PRO A 42 -2.47 0.81 -14.04
CA PRO A 42 -3.37 0.21 -15.02
C PRO A 42 -4.67 1.02 -15.21
N PRO A 43 -5.07 1.33 -16.45
CA PRO A 43 -6.19 2.22 -16.71
C PRO A 43 -7.56 1.55 -16.82
N THR A 44 -7.64 0.24 -17.06
CA THR A 44 -8.89 -0.47 -17.28
C THR A 44 -9.27 -1.35 -16.11
N THR A 45 -10.55 -1.74 -16.02
CA THR A 45 -11.02 -2.69 -15.01
C THR A 45 -10.27 -4.00 -15.11
N GLU A 46 -10.12 -4.56 -16.31
CA GLU A 46 -9.42 -5.84 -16.51
C GLU A 46 -7.95 -5.77 -16.10
N SER A 47 -7.24 -4.73 -16.51
CA SER A 47 -5.84 -4.56 -16.14
C SER A 47 -5.68 -4.27 -14.64
N ARG A 48 -6.66 -3.62 -14.03
CA ARG A 48 -6.67 -3.38 -12.58
C ARG A 48 -6.93 -4.66 -11.80
N GLU A 49 -7.86 -5.49 -12.26
CA GLU A 49 -8.10 -6.80 -11.65
C GLU A 49 -6.86 -7.66 -11.68
N ALA A 50 -6.19 -7.74 -12.82
CA ALA A 50 -4.94 -8.48 -12.97
C ALA A 50 -3.84 -7.95 -12.03
N TYR A 51 -3.75 -6.63 -11.89
CA TYR A 51 -2.82 -5.97 -10.98
C TYR A 51 -3.09 -6.36 -9.52
N VAL A 52 -4.35 -6.25 -9.09
CA VAL A 52 -4.75 -6.61 -7.71
C VAL A 52 -4.55 -8.10 -7.45
N ASP A 53 -4.96 -8.95 -8.37
CA ASP A 53 -4.78 -10.40 -8.23
C ASP A 53 -3.31 -10.78 -8.08
N THR A 54 -2.43 -10.15 -8.85
CA THR A 54 -0.99 -10.37 -8.74
C THR A 54 -0.49 -10.00 -7.35
N LEU A 55 -0.87 -8.83 -6.84
CA LEU A 55 -0.43 -8.37 -5.52
C LEU A 55 -1.01 -9.23 -4.39
N VAL A 56 -2.25 -9.65 -4.49
CA VAL A 56 -2.86 -10.55 -3.48
C VAL A 56 -2.14 -11.89 -3.44
N ARG A 57 -1.82 -12.44 -4.61
CA ARG A 57 -1.04 -13.67 -4.71
C ARG A 57 0.37 -13.52 -4.13
N GLU A 58 1.06 -12.44 -4.50
CA GLU A 58 2.41 -12.15 -3.98
C GLU A 58 2.40 -11.91 -2.47
N HIS A 59 1.31 -11.37 -1.93
CA HIS A 59 1.14 -11.24 -0.48
C HIS A 59 1.06 -12.63 0.18
N ALA A 60 0.28 -13.52 -0.38
CA ALA A 60 0.19 -14.90 0.12
C ALA A 60 1.54 -15.63 0.07
N GLU A 61 2.40 -15.27 -0.89
CA GLU A 61 3.76 -15.82 -1.03
C GLU A 61 4.79 -15.12 -0.13
N GLY A 62 4.40 -14.08 0.60
CA GLY A 62 5.29 -13.32 1.50
C GLY A 62 6.22 -12.34 0.80
N LYS A 63 5.92 -11.97 -0.45
CA LYS A 63 6.76 -11.06 -1.27
C LYS A 63 6.42 -9.59 -1.10
N VAL A 64 5.15 -9.28 -0.85
CA VAL A 64 4.65 -7.91 -0.67
C VAL A 64 3.60 -7.86 0.42
N VAL A 65 3.33 -6.66 0.93
CA VAL A 65 2.18 -6.38 1.79
C VAL A 65 1.46 -5.15 1.21
N PRO A 66 0.44 -5.37 0.37
CA PRO A 66 -0.22 -4.30 -0.36
C PRO A 66 -1.41 -3.72 0.39
N PHE A 67 -1.62 -2.41 0.23
CA PHE A 67 -2.73 -1.67 0.83
C PHE A 67 -3.46 -0.83 -0.21
N ALA A 68 -4.78 -0.74 -0.06
CA ALA A 68 -5.55 0.33 -0.65
C ALA A 68 -5.47 1.55 0.27
N GLN A 69 -5.24 2.72 -0.30
CA GLN A 69 -5.33 3.99 0.42
C GLN A 69 -6.76 4.50 0.28
N CYS A 70 -7.48 4.61 1.39
CA CYS A 70 -8.89 4.99 1.41
C CYS A 70 -9.09 6.30 2.14
N VAL A 71 -9.93 7.17 1.59
CA VAL A 71 -10.36 8.40 2.28
C VAL A 71 -11.64 8.12 3.06
N PHE A 72 -11.98 9.00 4.01
CA PHE A 72 -13.17 8.84 4.83
C PHE A 72 -14.38 9.48 4.14
N ASP A 73 -15.55 8.87 4.37
CA ASP A 73 -16.82 9.41 3.89
C ASP A 73 -17.35 10.52 4.83
N ALA A 74 -18.52 11.08 4.50
CA ALA A 74 -19.13 12.16 5.27
C ALA A 74 -19.49 11.75 6.71
N SER A 75 -19.66 10.44 6.97
CA SER A 75 -19.94 9.90 8.30
C SER A 75 -18.68 9.62 9.12
N GLY A 76 -17.49 9.79 8.52
CA GLY A 76 -16.22 9.46 9.16
C GLY A 76 -15.83 7.99 9.05
N ASP A 77 -16.56 7.19 8.29
CA ASP A 77 -16.23 5.81 8.02
C ASP A 77 -15.22 5.69 6.88
N ILE A 78 -14.50 4.56 6.82
CA ILE A 78 -13.59 4.29 5.71
C ILE A 78 -14.41 4.22 4.42
N GLY A 79 -14.10 5.11 3.49
CA GLY A 79 -14.82 5.27 2.23
C GLY A 79 -14.07 4.71 1.04
N ARG A 80 -14.06 5.46 -0.08
CA ARG A 80 -13.51 4.99 -1.34
C ARG A 80 -11.99 4.85 -1.32
N ALA A 81 -11.48 3.88 -2.06
CA ALA A 81 -10.06 3.75 -2.34
C ALA A 81 -9.64 4.78 -3.38
N VAL A 82 -8.54 5.49 -3.10
CA VAL A 82 -8.01 6.56 -3.95
C VAL A 82 -6.58 6.29 -4.43
N GLY A 83 -6.05 5.14 -4.15
CA GLY A 83 -4.71 4.73 -4.58
C GLY A 83 -4.22 3.49 -3.86
N CYS A 84 -2.98 3.15 -4.14
CA CYS A 84 -2.31 1.99 -3.56
C CYS A 84 -0.92 2.36 -3.03
N THR A 85 -0.45 1.55 -2.09
CA THR A 85 0.92 1.55 -1.62
C THR A 85 1.23 0.16 -1.09
N ARG A 86 2.50 -0.16 -0.91
CA ARG A 86 2.86 -1.48 -0.38
C ARG A 86 4.24 -1.50 0.26
N TYR A 87 4.45 -2.47 1.13
CA TYR A 87 5.78 -2.93 1.44
C TYR A 87 6.19 -3.93 0.37
N MET A 88 7.41 -3.81 -0.10
CA MET A 88 7.99 -4.67 -1.13
C MET A 88 9.47 -4.89 -0.83
N ASP A 89 10.14 -5.66 -1.66
CA ASP A 89 11.56 -5.99 -1.48
C ASP A 89 11.86 -6.40 -0.03
N ILE A 90 11.05 -7.33 0.45
CA ILE A 90 11.07 -7.81 1.84
C ILE A 90 12.26 -8.72 2.03
N ARG A 91 13.17 -8.32 2.91
CA ARG A 91 14.44 -9.02 3.13
C ARG A 91 14.65 -9.39 4.58
N SER A 92 15.27 -10.55 4.77
CA SER A 92 15.69 -11.05 6.08
C SER A 92 17.14 -11.50 6.00
N PRO A 93 18.11 -10.57 5.78
CA PRO A 93 19.51 -10.94 5.57
C PRO A 93 20.14 -11.64 6.78
N TYR A 94 19.60 -11.43 7.97
CA TYR A 94 20.07 -12.06 9.21
C TYR A 94 19.32 -13.36 9.52
N GLY A 95 18.53 -13.85 8.55
CA GLY A 95 17.86 -15.14 8.60
C GLY A 95 16.50 -15.13 9.27
N ARG A 96 15.50 -15.65 8.54
CA ARG A 96 14.25 -16.12 9.15
C ARG A 96 14.57 -17.37 9.97
N GLY A 97 15.21 -17.23 11.05
CA GLY A 97 15.66 -18.36 11.84
C GLY A 97 16.10 -17.95 13.22
N PHE A 98 16.11 -16.64 13.48
CA PHE A 98 16.24 -16.19 14.85
C PHE A 98 14.95 -16.51 15.58
N PRO A 99 14.97 -17.37 16.59
CA PRO A 99 13.80 -17.58 17.43
C PRO A 99 13.28 -16.24 17.93
N GLY A 100 12.00 -15.94 17.63
CA GLY A 100 11.34 -14.72 18.07
C GLY A 100 11.29 -13.55 17.08
N ARG A 101 11.76 -13.73 15.83
CA ARG A 101 11.63 -12.71 14.78
C ARG A 101 10.78 -13.20 13.58
N PRO A 102 9.44 -13.11 13.66
CA PRO A 102 8.56 -13.50 12.56
C PRO A 102 8.52 -12.48 11.42
N PHE A 103 9.09 -11.28 11.63
CA PHE A 103 9.02 -10.16 10.69
C PHE A 103 10.36 -9.93 9.98
N PRO A 104 10.35 -9.26 8.80
CA PRO A 104 11.57 -9.00 8.05
C PRO A 104 12.51 -8.02 8.75
N ASP A 105 13.78 -7.99 8.31
CA ASP A 105 14.78 -7.03 8.80
C ASP A 105 14.77 -5.75 7.96
N GLU A 106 14.43 -5.85 6.69
CA GLU A 106 14.42 -4.73 5.75
C GLU A 106 13.19 -4.80 4.85
N VAL A 107 12.63 -3.64 4.54
CA VAL A 107 11.53 -3.49 3.58
C VAL A 107 11.71 -2.23 2.76
N GLU A 108 11.05 -2.19 1.61
CA GLU A 108 10.89 -0.98 0.80
C GLU A 108 9.42 -0.58 0.80
N ILE A 109 9.15 0.71 0.93
CA ILE A 109 7.82 1.28 0.70
C ILE A 109 7.79 1.78 -0.74
N GLY A 110 6.92 1.22 -1.56
CA GLY A 110 6.88 1.56 -2.97
C GLY A 110 5.54 1.24 -3.61
N GLY A 111 5.52 1.27 -4.95
CA GLY A 111 4.29 1.06 -5.71
C GLY A 111 3.19 2.08 -5.36
N THR A 112 3.58 3.24 -4.86
CA THR A 112 2.65 4.26 -4.37
C THR A 112 2.11 5.08 -5.53
N TRP A 113 0.79 5.18 -5.61
CA TRP A 113 0.12 6.11 -6.49
C TRP A 113 -1.19 6.58 -5.85
N LEU A 114 -1.65 7.76 -6.24
CA LEU A 114 -2.85 8.39 -5.72
C LEU A 114 -3.64 9.03 -6.85
N ALA A 115 -4.97 9.04 -6.71
CA ALA A 115 -5.84 9.82 -7.59
C ALA A 115 -5.40 11.30 -7.60
N ALA A 116 -5.54 11.96 -8.75
CA ALA A 116 -5.12 13.34 -8.91
C ALA A 116 -5.72 14.28 -7.86
N SER A 117 -6.98 14.04 -7.47
CA SER A 117 -7.70 14.87 -6.49
C SER A 117 -7.11 14.83 -5.07
N VAL A 118 -6.34 13.79 -4.73
CA VAL A 118 -5.73 13.64 -3.40
C VAL A 118 -4.22 13.79 -3.40
N GLN A 119 -3.61 14.01 -4.55
CA GLN A 119 -2.19 14.32 -4.64
C GLN A 119 -1.92 15.68 -4.01
N ARG A 120 -0.73 15.85 -3.43
CA ARG A 120 -0.30 17.07 -2.74
C ARG A 120 -1.22 17.45 -1.57
N THR A 121 -1.83 16.45 -0.94
CA THR A 121 -2.59 16.59 0.29
C THR A 121 -1.88 15.86 1.43
N ALA A 122 -2.47 15.88 2.62
CA ALA A 122 -1.93 15.17 3.77
C ALA A 122 -2.00 13.64 3.65
N VAL A 123 -2.72 13.10 2.66
CA VAL A 123 -2.93 11.65 2.49
C VAL A 123 -1.61 10.90 2.35
N ASN A 124 -0.76 11.30 1.42
CA ASN A 124 0.51 10.58 1.19
C ASN A 124 1.46 10.68 2.39
N THR A 125 1.55 11.85 3.00
CA THR A 125 2.41 12.08 4.16
C THR A 125 1.97 11.20 5.33
N GLU A 126 0.68 11.16 5.62
CA GLU A 126 0.17 10.34 6.71
C GLU A 126 0.30 8.85 6.43
N ALA A 127 0.03 8.41 5.19
CA ALA A 127 0.22 7.02 4.78
C ALA A 127 1.67 6.58 4.98
N LYS A 128 2.64 7.38 4.57
CA LYS A 128 4.07 7.10 4.78
C LYS A 128 4.41 7.04 6.26
N PHE A 129 3.88 7.97 7.04
CA PHE A 129 4.10 7.97 8.49
C PHE A 129 3.58 6.68 9.14
N MET A 130 2.38 6.24 8.79
CA MET A 130 1.81 5.01 9.33
C MET A 130 2.60 3.77 8.91
N LEU A 131 3.04 3.71 7.65
CA LEU A 131 3.86 2.60 7.16
C LEU A 131 5.22 2.55 7.86
N LEU A 132 5.88 3.69 8.01
CA LEU A 132 7.16 3.78 8.72
C LEU A 132 7.02 3.39 10.19
N SER A 133 6.00 3.91 10.86
CA SER A 133 5.73 3.60 12.27
C SER A 133 5.48 2.10 12.46
N HIS A 134 4.67 1.50 11.61
CA HIS A 134 4.38 0.07 11.69
C HIS A 134 5.63 -0.79 11.45
N ALA A 135 6.42 -0.43 10.43
CA ALA A 135 7.65 -1.16 10.13
C ALA A 135 8.66 -1.11 11.27
N PHE A 136 8.92 0.07 11.84
CA PHE A 136 9.92 0.21 12.91
C PHE A 136 9.41 -0.22 14.28
N GLU A 137 8.16 0.08 14.62
CA GLU A 137 7.63 -0.15 15.97
C GLU A 137 7.02 -1.54 16.14
N VAL A 138 6.37 -2.08 15.11
CA VAL A 138 5.69 -3.39 15.18
C VAL A 138 6.57 -4.50 14.62
N TRP A 139 7.12 -4.31 13.42
CA TRP A 139 7.98 -5.32 12.80
C TRP A 139 9.43 -5.24 13.27
N ALA A 140 9.83 -4.13 13.89
CA ALA A 140 11.19 -3.90 14.34
C ALA A 140 12.22 -4.07 13.22
N VAL A 141 11.89 -3.60 12.01
CA VAL A 141 12.84 -3.62 10.89
C VAL A 141 14.02 -2.70 11.19
N GLN A 142 15.18 -3.02 10.62
CA GLN A 142 16.37 -2.20 10.77
C GLN A 142 16.52 -1.15 9.69
N ARG A 143 15.86 -1.37 8.55
CA ARG A 143 15.96 -0.48 7.40
C ARG A 143 14.65 -0.43 6.62
N VAL A 144 14.25 0.79 6.26
CA VAL A 144 13.18 1.03 5.29
C VAL A 144 13.74 1.85 4.14
N ALA A 145 13.60 1.35 2.91
CA ALA A 145 13.91 2.10 1.71
C ALA A 145 12.64 2.72 1.14
N ILE A 146 12.76 3.93 0.61
CA ILE A 146 11.66 4.59 -0.12
C ILE A 146 12.23 5.00 -1.46
N CYS A 147 11.65 4.44 -2.54
CA CYS A 147 12.00 4.82 -3.91
C CYS A 147 11.03 5.89 -4.41
N THR A 148 11.60 6.92 -4.99
CA THR A 148 10.84 8.02 -5.62
C THR A 148 10.98 7.96 -7.13
#